data_4a66b110e9587b7e31298b481a697772
#
_entry.id   4a66b110e9587b7e31298b481a697772
#
_cell.length_a   1.000
_cell.length_b   1.000
_cell.length_c   1.000
_cell.angle_alpha   90.00
_cell.angle_beta   90.00
_cell.angle_gamma   90.00
#
_symmetry.space_group_name_H-M   'P 1'
#
loop_
_entity.id
_entity.type
_entity.pdbx_description
1 polymer ?
#
loop_
_entity_poly.entity_id
_entity_poly.type
_entity_poly.pdbx_seq_one_letter_code
_entity_poly.pdbx_strand_id
1 'polypeptide(L)'
;MGKIVCLMGKSSSGKDTIFKELLQEGTLGLKTIVPYTTRPIRTGEIDGVDYHYTDESGFQQLLKSGKIIEERAYNTVHGLWRYFTVADESIQLEDNDYCMIGTLEAYVHIKEYFGEDKVLPVYIEIDDGERLQRALNRERSQTEPKYEEMCRRFLADCQDFSEEKIQAAGIKVRFENERLDSCLLRIVQYIQMNR
;
A
#
# COMPACT_ATOMS: atom_id res chain seq x y z
N MET A 1 22.15 -3.12 5.04
CA MET A 1 21.50 -2.05 4.27
C MET A 1 20.01 -2.33 4.32
N GLY A 2 19.23 -1.34 4.76
CA GLY A 2 17.81 -1.56 5.05
C GLY A 2 16.96 -1.88 3.81
N LYS A 3 15.80 -2.45 4.06
CA LYS A 3 14.83 -2.88 3.04
C LYS A 3 13.53 -2.08 3.15
N ILE A 4 12.82 -1.98 2.04
CA ILE A 4 11.45 -1.47 1.98
C ILE A 4 10.53 -2.67 1.72
N VAL A 5 9.74 -3.05 2.69
CA VAL A 5 8.69 -4.07 2.55
C VAL A 5 7.47 -3.40 1.94
N CYS A 6 7.17 -3.70 0.68
CA CYS A 6 6.01 -3.14 -0.01
C CYS A 6 4.84 -4.14 0.03
N LEU A 7 3.84 -3.87 0.88
CA LEU A 7 2.62 -4.67 0.97
C LEU A 7 1.66 -4.26 -0.14
N MET A 8 1.23 -5.24 -0.90
CA MET A 8 0.29 -5.08 -2.01
C MET A 8 -0.83 -6.12 -1.91
N GLY A 9 -1.93 -5.83 -2.54
CA GLY A 9 -3.07 -6.73 -2.63
C GLY A 9 -4.36 -6.00 -2.90
N LYS A 10 -5.32 -6.71 -3.45
CA LYS A 10 -6.66 -6.22 -3.77
C LYS A 10 -7.37 -5.72 -2.50
N SER A 11 -8.37 -4.86 -2.64
CA SER A 11 -9.23 -4.41 -1.52
C SER A 11 -9.82 -5.62 -0.79
N SER A 12 -9.88 -5.54 0.53
CA SER A 12 -10.39 -6.62 1.42
C SER A 12 -9.55 -7.90 1.46
N SER A 13 -8.31 -7.89 0.94
CA SER A 13 -7.34 -8.99 1.11
C SER A 13 -6.82 -9.10 2.56
N GLY A 14 -7.03 -8.08 3.40
CA GLY A 14 -6.52 -8.04 4.77
C GLY A 14 -5.15 -7.37 4.91
N LYS A 15 -4.60 -6.75 3.85
CA LYS A 15 -3.29 -6.11 3.87
C LYS A 15 -3.15 -5.01 4.93
N ASP A 16 -4.22 -4.23 5.19
CA ASP A 16 -4.18 -3.15 6.20
C ASP A 16 -4.05 -3.72 7.63
N THR A 17 -4.68 -4.86 7.90
CA THR A 17 -4.52 -5.57 9.18
C THR A 17 -3.10 -6.13 9.30
N ILE A 18 -2.62 -6.81 8.27
CA ILE A 18 -1.24 -7.35 8.23
C ILE A 18 -0.22 -6.23 8.40
N PHE A 19 -0.41 -5.08 7.75
CA PHE A 19 0.46 -3.92 7.90
C PHE A 19 0.57 -3.47 9.37
N LYS A 20 -0.58 -3.33 10.05
CA LYS A 20 -0.62 -2.93 11.46
C LYS A 20 0.08 -3.95 12.36
N GLU A 21 -0.15 -5.24 12.14
CA GLU A 21 0.49 -6.31 12.90
C GLU A 21 2.01 -6.32 12.70
N LEU A 22 2.50 -6.14 11.45
CA LEU A 22 3.93 -6.08 11.16
C LEU A 22 4.64 -4.91 11.85
N LEU A 23 3.97 -3.77 11.99
CA LEU A 23 4.53 -2.61 12.70
C LEU A 23 4.55 -2.80 14.21
N GLN A 24 3.59 -3.56 14.75
CA GLN A 24 3.52 -3.88 16.19
C GLN A 24 4.45 -5.03 16.56
N GLU A 25 4.83 -5.85 15.60
CA GLU A 25 5.72 -6.97 15.79
C GLU A 25 7.15 -6.48 16.06
N GLY A 26 7.53 -6.44 17.36
CA GLY A 26 8.76 -5.82 17.84
C GLY A 26 10.05 -6.43 17.27
N THR A 27 10.02 -7.65 16.72
CA THR A 27 11.23 -8.33 16.18
C THR A 27 11.68 -7.77 14.83
N LEU A 28 10.78 -7.14 14.07
CA LEU A 28 11.12 -6.58 12.75
C LEU A 28 11.63 -5.15 12.84
N GLY A 29 11.16 -4.34 13.79
CA GLY A 29 11.59 -2.94 13.97
C GLY A 29 11.33 -2.06 12.72
N LEU A 30 10.27 -2.35 11.96
CA LEU A 30 9.93 -1.63 10.74
C LEU A 30 9.43 -0.23 11.04
N LYS A 31 9.91 0.75 10.30
CA LYS A 31 9.33 2.09 10.22
C LYS A 31 8.32 2.17 9.07
N THR A 32 7.48 3.20 9.04
CA THR A 32 6.54 3.43 7.94
C THR A 32 7.08 4.45 6.93
N ILE A 33 6.81 4.21 5.65
CA ILE A 33 6.84 5.27 4.64
C ILE A 33 5.41 5.77 4.51
N VAL A 34 5.17 7.02 4.93
CA VAL A 34 3.87 7.67 4.87
C VAL A 34 3.72 8.38 3.54
N PRO A 35 2.75 8.01 2.69
CA PRO A 35 2.54 8.67 1.40
C PRO A 35 1.91 10.05 1.58
N TYR A 36 1.99 10.87 0.54
CA TYR A 36 1.38 12.19 0.45
C TYR A 36 0.05 12.15 -0.30
N THR A 37 -0.83 13.10 -0.02
CA THR A 37 -2.07 13.25 -0.77
C THR A 37 -2.55 14.70 -0.82
N THR A 38 -3.18 15.07 -1.96
CA THR A 38 -3.91 16.35 -2.08
C THR A 38 -5.38 16.23 -1.67
N ARG A 39 -5.84 15.02 -1.34
CA ARG A 39 -7.17 14.79 -0.80
C ARG A 39 -7.31 15.46 0.59
N PRO A 40 -8.43 16.12 0.87
CA PRO A 40 -8.70 16.61 2.23
C PRO A 40 -8.67 15.48 3.28
N ILE A 41 -8.14 15.79 4.46
CA ILE A 41 -8.13 14.87 5.61
C ILE A 41 -9.57 14.50 5.99
N ARG A 42 -9.79 13.23 6.34
CA ARG A 42 -11.10 12.73 6.79
C ARG A 42 -11.16 12.67 8.32
N THR A 43 -12.37 12.60 8.84
CA THR A 43 -12.59 12.41 10.28
C THR A 43 -11.91 11.12 10.75
N GLY A 44 -11.05 11.23 11.77
CA GLY A 44 -10.31 10.12 12.36
C GLY A 44 -8.95 9.85 11.71
N GLU A 45 -8.59 10.53 10.62
CA GLU A 45 -7.24 10.46 10.05
C GLU A 45 -6.31 11.49 10.73
N ILE A 46 -5.01 11.17 10.77
CA ILE A 46 -3.97 11.99 11.40
C ILE A 46 -2.88 12.29 10.38
N ASP A 47 -2.57 13.59 10.21
CA ASP A 47 -1.47 14.03 9.35
C ASP A 47 -0.13 13.47 9.83
N GLY A 48 0.69 13.01 8.88
CA GLY A 48 1.96 12.36 9.15
C GLY A 48 1.86 10.90 9.66
N VAL A 49 0.64 10.38 9.80
CA VAL A 49 0.38 8.99 10.19
C VAL A 49 -0.33 8.22 9.08
N ASP A 50 -1.50 8.71 8.64
CA ASP A 50 -2.24 8.10 7.54
C ASP A 50 -1.71 8.58 6.19
N TYR A 51 -1.50 9.89 6.07
CA TYR A 51 -0.90 10.58 4.92
C TYR A 51 -0.21 11.86 5.40
N HIS A 52 0.72 12.37 4.59
CA HIS A 52 1.10 13.77 4.61
C HIS A 52 0.13 14.55 3.72
N TYR A 53 -0.71 15.38 4.34
CA TYR A 53 -1.74 16.15 3.61
C TYR A 53 -1.15 17.43 3.06
N THR A 54 -1.38 17.69 1.78
CA THR A 54 -0.93 18.89 1.09
C THR A 54 -1.99 19.35 0.09
N ASP A 55 -1.74 20.43 -0.61
CA ASP A 55 -2.55 20.92 -1.70
C ASP A 55 -1.84 20.76 -3.06
N GLU A 56 -2.50 21.18 -4.14
CA GLU A 56 -1.92 21.15 -5.47
C GLU A 56 -0.66 22.02 -5.57
N SER A 57 -0.58 23.13 -4.83
CA SER A 57 0.62 23.98 -4.80
C SER A 57 1.81 23.28 -4.18
N GLY A 58 1.60 22.59 -3.04
CA GLY A 58 2.62 21.79 -2.38
C GLY A 58 3.07 20.60 -3.25
N PHE A 59 2.11 19.92 -3.91
CA PHE A 59 2.45 18.88 -4.88
C PHE A 59 3.33 19.41 -6.00
N GLN A 60 3.00 20.57 -6.60
CA GLN A 60 3.78 21.16 -7.69
C GLN A 60 5.19 21.57 -7.24
N GLN A 61 5.36 22.00 -5.99
CA GLN A 61 6.69 22.30 -5.43
C GLN A 61 7.54 21.02 -5.30
N LEU A 62 6.96 19.93 -4.79
CA LEU A 62 7.62 18.63 -4.66
C LEU A 62 7.96 18.05 -6.03
N LEU A 63 7.06 18.16 -7.01
CA LEU A 63 7.29 17.74 -8.38
C LEU A 63 8.48 18.48 -9.01
N LYS A 64 8.53 19.81 -8.87
CA LYS A 64 9.64 20.63 -9.37
C LYS A 64 10.98 20.32 -8.70
N SER A 65 10.96 19.88 -7.45
CA SER A 65 12.16 19.48 -6.73
C SER A 65 12.71 18.10 -7.15
N GLY A 66 11.97 17.36 -7.99
CA GLY A 66 12.34 16.01 -8.42
C GLY A 66 12.29 14.95 -7.32
N LYS A 67 11.60 15.22 -6.22
CA LYS A 67 11.51 14.31 -5.06
C LYS A 67 10.37 13.30 -5.13
N ILE A 68 9.43 13.45 -6.07
CA ILE A 68 8.32 12.51 -6.22
C ILE A 68 8.81 11.23 -6.90
N ILE A 69 8.64 10.09 -6.22
CA ILE A 69 9.03 8.77 -6.70
C ILE A 69 7.92 8.18 -7.58
N GLU A 70 6.68 8.31 -7.15
CA GLU A 70 5.49 7.81 -7.87
C GLU A 70 4.29 8.71 -7.59
N GLU A 71 3.36 8.77 -8.54
CA GLU A 71 2.13 9.53 -8.43
C GLU A 71 0.96 8.77 -9.06
N ARG A 72 -0.18 8.83 -8.42
CA ARG A 72 -1.47 8.35 -8.94
C ARG A 72 -2.52 9.45 -8.77
N ALA A 73 -3.21 9.79 -9.85
CA ALA A 73 -4.19 10.84 -9.87
C ALA A 73 -5.59 10.29 -10.17
N TYR A 74 -6.58 10.70 -9.41
CA TYR A 74 -7.96 10.26 -9.54
C TYR A 74 -8.90 11.45 -9.70
N ASN A 75 -9.64 11.48 -10.80
CA ASN A 75 -10.73 12.44 -10.98
C ASN A 75 -11.92 12.01 -10.13
N THR A 76 -12.30 12.85 -9.19
CA THR A 76 -13.42 12.61 -8.29
C THR A 76 -14.50 13.68 -8.46
N VAL A 77 -15.66 13.48 -7.88
CA VAL A 77 -16.74 14.51 -7.82
C VAL A 77 -16.32 15.75 -7.04
N HIS A 78 -15.24 15.66 -6.25
CA HIS A 78 -14.67 16.77 -5.47
C HIS A 78 -13.42 17.39 -6.11
N GLY A 79 -13.09 17.01 -7.34
CA GLY A 79 -11.91 17.43 -8.07
C GLY A 79 -10.84 16.36 -8.20
N LEU A 80 -9.65 16.76 -8.65
CA LEU A 80 -8.50 15.87 -8.84
C LEU A 80 -7.81 15.62 -7.49
N TRP A 81 -7.74 14.35 -7.09
CA TRP A 81 -6.97 13.93 -5.92
C TRP A 81 -5.74 13.16 -6.37
N ARG A 82 -4.61 13.52 -5.79
CA ARG A 82 -3.33 12.87 -6.01
C ARG A 82 -2.90 12.10 -4.76
N TYR A 83 -2.27 10.96 -5.00
CA TYR A 83 -1.58 10.16 -3.98
C TYR A 83 -0.18 9.90 -4.51
N PHE A 84 0.83 10.18 -3.74
CA PHE A 84 2.21 10.11 -4.21
C PHE A 84 3.19 9.83 -3.07
N THR A 85 4.34 9.26 -3.42
CA THR A 85 5.42 8.97 -2.48
C THR A 85 6.58 9.91 -2.75
N VAL A 86 7.16 10.46 -1.71
CA VAL A 86 8.26 11.43 -1.78
C VAL A 86 9.53 10.82 -1.20
N ALA A 87 10.65 10.98 -1.91
CA ALA A 87 11.98 10.70 -1.38
C ALA A 87 12.42 11.88 -0.50
N ASP A 88 12.02 11.87 0.73
CA ASP A 88 12.43 12.87 1.72
C ASP A 88 13.40 12.29 2.76
N GLU A 89 13.85 13.13 3.68
CA GLU A 89 14.84 12.79 4.71
C GLU A 89 14.31 11.77 5.74
N SER A 90 13.02 11.44 5.72
CA SER A 90 12.42 10.42 6.59
C SER A 90 12.83 9.00 6.20
N ILE A 91 13.21 8.80 4.92
CA ILE A 91 13.60 7.50 4.38
C ILE A 91 15.14 7.35 4.41
N GLN A 92 15.64 6.72 5.46
CA GLN A 92 17.07 6.47 5.69
C GLN A 92 17.34 4.96 5.68
N LEU A 93 17.54 4.42 4.47
CA LEU A 93 17.74 2.98 4.25
C LEU A 93 19.10 2.45 4.75
N GLU A 94 20.03 3.34 5.12
CA GLU A 94 21.30 2.90 5.71
C GLU A 94 21.09 2.29 7.09
N ASP A 95 20.13 2.84 7.87
CA ASP A 95 19.96 2.54 9.27
C ASP A 95 18.64 1.80 9.59
N ASN A 96 17.67 1.82 8.67
CA ASN A 96 16.32 1.37 8.99
C ASN A 96 15.68 0.54 7.87
N ASP A 97 14.83 -0.40 8.28
CA ASP A 97 13.89 -1.08 7.40
C ASP A 97 12.53 -0.39 7.46
N TYR A 98 11.85 -0.38 6.33
CA TYR A 98 10.55 0.27 6.19
C TYR A 98 9.47 -0.70 5.71
N CYS A 99 8.23 -0.36 6.04
CA CYS A 99 7.04 -1.01 5.50
C CYS A 99 6.10 0.05 4.93
N MET A 100 5.52 -0.24 3.78
CA MET A 100 4.51 0.61 3.16
C MET A 100 3.40 -0.22 2.51
N ILE A 101 2.23 0.39 2.35
CA ILE A 101 1.17 -0.16 1.51
C ILE A 101 1.22 0.54 0.16
N GLY A 102 1.28 -0.23 -0.92
CA GLY A 102 1.28 0.28 -2.29
C GLY A 102 0.31 -0.44 -3.21
N THR A 103 0.06 0.16 -4.37
CA THR A 103 -0.48 -0.54 -5.53
C THR A 103 0.65 -1.27 -6.26
N LEU A 104 0.31 -2.13 -7.22
CA LEU A 104 1.31 -2.80 -8.04
C LEU A 104 2.16 -1.79 -8.84
N GLU A 105 1.53 -0.73 -9.35
CA GLU A 105 2.19 0.36 -10.05
C GLU A 105 3.17 1.12 -9.14
N ALA A 106 2.72 1.49 -7.93
CA ALA A 106 3.58 2.13 -6.95
C ALA A 106 4.81 1.27 -6.60
N TYR A 107 4.62 -0.04 -6.40
CA TYR A 107 5.72 -0.97 -6.16
C TYR A 107 6.76 -0.95 -7.28
N VAL A 108 6.34 -0.94 -8.54
CA VAL A 108 7.26 -0.91 -9.69
C VAL A 108 8.11 0.35 -9.64
N HIS A 109 7.52 1.53 -9.46
CA HIS A 109 8.26 2.79 -9.38
C HIS A 109 9.18 2.88 -8.14
N ILE A 110 8.71 2.41 -6.99
CA ILE A 110 9.54 2.34 -5.76
C ILE A 110 10.76 1.43 -5.99
N LYS A 111 10.55 0.29 -6.63
CA LYS A 111 11.61 -0.65 -6.98
C LYS A 111 12.61 -0.04 -7.97
N GLU A 112 12.13 0.67 -8.98
CA GLU A 112 12.99 1.37 -9.95
C GLU A 112 13.81 2.48 -9.29
N TYR A 113 13.23 3.21 -8.34
CA TYR A 113 13.89 4.31 -7.66
C TYR A 113 14.95 3.84 -6.65
N PHE A 114 14.64 2.90 -5.77
CA PHE A 114 15.53 2.46 -4.70
C PHE A 114 16.46 1.30 -5.11
N GLY A 115 16.13 0.58 -6.16
CA GLY A 115 16.81 -0.64 -6.60
C GLY A 115 16.06 -1.92 -6.20
N GLU A 116 16.12 -2.92 -7.07
CA GLU A 116 15.42 -4.20 -6.90
C GLU A 116 15.87 -4.95 -5.64
N ASP A 117 17.14 -4.83 -5.28
CA ASP A 117 17.73 -5.44 -4.09
C ASP A 117 17.26 -4.84 -2.78
N LYS A 118 16.67 -3.63 -2.80
CA LYS A 118 16.21 -2.92 -1.60
C LYS A 118 14.71 -3.01 -1.36
N VAL A 119 13.92 -3.40 -2.36
CA VAL A 119 12.46 -3.42 -2.26
C VAL A 119 11.94 -4.84 -2.26
N LEU A 120 11.36 -5.25 -1.13
CA LEU A 120 10.85 -6.60 -0.91
C LEU A 120 9.33 -6.62 -1.15
N PRO A 121 8.84 -7.30 -2.22
CA PRO A 121 7.41 -7.39 -2.49
C PRO A 121 6.73 -8.37 -1.54
N VAL A 122 5.63 -7.96 -0.94
CA VAL A 122 4.71 -8.81 -0.19
C VAL A 122 3.33 -8.68 -0.80
N TYR A 123 2.99 -9.59 -1.72
CA TYR A 123 1.67 -9.61 -2.36
C TYR A 123 0.73 -10.53 -1.59
N ILE A 124 -0.34 -9.93 -1.04
CA ILE A 124 -1.33 -10.62 -0.24
C ILE A 124 -2.54 -10.89 -1.10
N GLU A 125 -2.90 -12.17 -1.21
CA GLU A 125 -4.06 -12.62 -1.98
C GLU A 125 -5.04 -13.41 -1.11
N ILE A 126 -6.23 -13.54 -1.60
CA ILE A 126 -7.28 -14.41 -1.10
C ILE A 126 -8.29 -14.64 -2.23
N ASP A 127 -9.03 -15.74 -2.18
CA ASP A 127 -10.09 -16.02 -3.13
C ASP A 127 -11.03 -14.80 -3.33
N ASP A 128 -11.41 -14.52 -4.57
CA ASP A 128 -12.20 -13.35 -4.91
C ASP A 128 -13.62 -13.41 -4.30
N GLY A 129 -14.21 -14.60 -4.10
CA GLY A 129 -15.49 -14.79 -3.41
C GLY A 129 -15.38 -14.42 -1.93
N GLU A 130 -14.34 -14.91 -1.24
CA GLU A 130 -14.05 -14.54 0.15
C GLU A 130 -13.81 -13.04 0.29
N ARG A 131 -13.03 -12.45 -0.62
CA ARG A 131 -12.75 -11.02 -0.66
C ARG A 131 -14.03 -10.18 -0.84
N LEU A 132 -14.90 -10.60 -1.74
CA LEU A 132 -16.20 -9.96 -1.96
C LEU A 132 -17.11 -10.07 -0.73
N GLN A 133 -17.13 -11.23 -0.08
CA GLN A 133 -17.90 -11.42 1.15
C GLN A 133 -17.39 -10.53 2.29
N ARG A 134 -16.07 -10.41 2.46
CA ARG A 134 -15.44 -9.50 3.43
C ARG A 134 -15.81 -8.04 3.14
N ALA A 135 -15.75 -7.62 1.86
CA ALA A 135 -16.14 -6.28 1.44
C ALA A 135 -17.63 -6.01 1.75
N LEU A 136 -18.51 -6.92 1.40
CA LEU A 136 -19.95 -6.81 1.65
C LEU A 136 -20.27 -6.71 3.15
N ASN A 137 -19.64 -7.55 3.96
CA ASN A 137 -19.84 -7.52 5.42
C ASN A 137 -19.40 -6.18 6.01
N ARG A 138 -18.26 -5.63 5.55
CA ARG A 138 -17.78 -4.32 5.97
C ARG A 138 -18.75 -3.21 5.56
N GLU A 139 -19.26 -3.20 4.32
CA GLU A 139 -20.22 -2.19 3.88
C GLU A 139 -21.54 -2.26 4.68
N ARG A 140 -22.04 -3.47 4.98
CA ARG A 140 -23.25 -3.66 5.80
C ARG A 140 -23.11 -3.13 7.23
N SER A 141 -21.91 -3.07 7.77
CA SER A 141 -21.65 -2.56 9.12
C SER A 141 -21.52 -1.02 9.18
N GLN A 142 -21.52 -0.35 8.03
CA GLN A 142 -21.44 1.10 7.97
C GLN A 142 -22.80 1.75 8.13
N THR A 143 -22.83 2.97 8.69
CA THR A 143 -24.05 3.77 8.81
C THR A 143 -24.65 4.11 7.44
N GLU A 144 -23.77 4.35 6.46
CA GLU A 144 -24.14 4.66 5.07
C GLU A 144 -23.36 3.73 4.11
N PRO A 145 -23.89 2.52 3.82
CA PRO A 145 -23.26 1.59 2.91
C PRO A 145 -23.13 2.14 1.48
N LYS A 146 -21.96 1.95 0.85
CA LYS A 146 -21.67 2.41 -0.52
C LYS A 146 -21.39 1.23 -1.44
N TYR A 147 -22.43 0.42 -1.68
CA TYR A 147 -22.30 -0.83 -2.46
C TYR A 147 -21.81 -0.62 -3.89
N GLU A 148 -22.23 0.46 -4.56
CA GLU A 148 -21.78 0.78 -5.90
C GLU A 148 -20.26 1.03 -5.93
N GLU A 149 -19.75 1.83 -5.01
CA GLU A 149 -18.32 2.10 -4.89
C GLU A 149 -17.54 0.83 -4.51
N MET A 150 -18.09 -0.02 -3.66
CA MET A 150 -17.50 -1.32 -3.34
C MET A 150 -17.36 -2.19 -4.59
N CYS A 151 -18.42 -2.29 -5.41
CA CYS A 151 -18.38 -3.05 -6.66
C CYS A 151 -17.39 -2.45 -7.68
N ARG A 152 -17.41 -1.11 -7.83
CA ARG A 152 -16.46 -0.43 -8.71
C ARG A 152 -15.01 -0.73 -8.32
N ARG A 153 -14.68 -0.66 -7.02
CA ARG A 153 -13.33 -0.98 -6.50
C ARG A 153 -12.98 -2.44 -6.73
N PHE A 154 -13.93 -3.36 -6.53
CA PHE A 154 -13.70 -4.77 -6.76
C PHE A 154 -13.29 -5.04 -8.22
N LEU A 155 -13.96 -4.44 -9.19
CA LEU A 155 -13.66 -4.59 -10.61
C LEU A 155 -12.34 -3.92 -10.99
N ALA A 156 -12.07 -2.73 -10.44
CA ALA A 156 -10.79 -2.04 -10.66
C ALA A 156 -9.60 -2.88 -10.15
N ASP A 157 -9.71 -3.44 -8.93
CA ASP A 157 -8.68 -4.31 -8.37
C ASP A 157 -8.41 -5.55 -9.26
N CYS A 158 -9.44 -6.13 -9.90
CA CYS A 158 -9.25 -7.26 -10.81
C CYS A 158 -8.42 -6.88 -12.05
N GLN A 159 -8.53 -5.63 -12.51
CA GLN A 159 -7.72 -5.11 -13.62
C GLN A 159 -6.32 -4.70 -13.18
N ASP A 160 -6.21 -4.04 -12.01
CA ASP A 160 -4.95 -3.50 -11.49
C ASP A 160 -4.00 -4.62 -11.01
N PHE A 161 -4.56 -5.71 -10.52
CA PHE A 161 -3.85 -6.91 -10.09
C PHE A 161 -4.19 -8.10 -11.00
N SER A 162 -4.19 -7.90 -12.32
CA SER A 162 -4.31 -9.01 -13.25
C SER A 162 -3.05 -9.88 -13.20
N GLU A 163 -3.18 -11.16 -13.55
CA GLU A 163 -2.07 -12.11 -13.51
C GLU A 163 -0.89 -11.64 -14.37
N GLU A 164 -1.19 -11.07 -15.54
CA GLU A 164 -0.16 -10.53 -16.44
C GLU A 164 0.62 -9.38 -15.79
N LYS A 165 -0.07 -8.46 -15.10
CA LYS A 165 0.58 -7.34 -14.41
C LYS A 165 1.42 -7.80 -13.22
N ILE A 166 0.93 -8.77 -12.44
CA ILE A 166 1.65 -9.35 -11.30
C ILE A 166 2.95 -10.00 -11.79
N GLN A 167 2.88 -10.78 -12.87
CA GLN A 167 4.06 -11.40 -13.48
C GLN A 167 5.03 -10.38 -14.06
N ALA A 168 4.52 -9.37 -14.77
CA ALA A 168 5.33 -8.28 -15.33
C ALA A 168 6.06 -7.48 -14.23
N ALA A 169 5.45 -7.29 -13.06
CA ALA A 169 6.09 -6.66 -11.90
C ALA A 169 7.17 -7.53 -11.24
N GLY A 170 7.29 -8.81 -11.65
CA GLY A 170 8.28 -9.75 -11.11
C GLY A 170 7.92 -10.35 -9.74
N ILE A 171 6.64 -10.34 -9.37
CA ILE A 171 6.18 -10.92 -8.10
C ILE A 171 6.09 -12.43 -8.22
N LYS A 172 7.00 -13.13 -7.51
CA LYS A 172 7.12 -14.59 -7.53
C LYS A 172 6.51 -15.25 -6.29
N VAL A 173 6.50 -14.54 -5.17
CA VAL A 173 6.00 -15.05 -3.89
C VAL A 173 4.68 -14.39 -3.56
N ARG A 174 3.69 -15.20 -3.19
CA ARG A 174 2.33 -14.77 -2.85
C ARG A 174 1.94 -15.29 -1.46
N PHE A 175 1.21 -14.49 -0.73
CA PHE A 175 0.81 -14.79 0.64
C PHE A 175 -0.72 -14.87 0.70
N GLU A 176 -1.21 -16.09 0.71
CA GLU A 176 -2.63 -16.37 0.83
C GLU A 176 -3.11 -16.09 2.25
N ASN A 177 -4.13 -15.21 2.40
CA ASN A 177 -4.66 -14.76 3.68
C ASN A 177 -6.03 -15.39 3.99
N GLU A 178 -6.11 -16.70 3.98
CA GLU A 178 -7.27 -17.43 4.52
C GLU A 178 -7.33 -17.28 6.05
N ARG A 179 -6.18 -17.40 6.71
CA ARG A 179 -6.02 -17.24 8.15
C ARG A 179 -4.90 -16.22 8.44
N LEU A 180 -5.27 -15.15 9.15
CA LEU A 180 -4.37 -14.03 9.45
C LEU A 180 -3.06 -14.50 10.11
N ASP A 181 -3.14 -15.31 11.17
CA ASP A 181 -1.97 -15.73 11.95
C ASP A 181 -0.93 -16.48 11.11
N SER A 182 -1.40 -17.43 10.29
CA SER A 182 -0.52 -18.22 9.43
C SER A 182 0.05 -17.40 8.27
N CYS A 183 -0.72 -16.49 7.70
CA CYS A 183 -0.25 -15.56 6.68
C CYS A 183 0.82 -14.62 7.24
N LEU A 184 0.56 -14.01 8.40
CA LEU A 184 1.48 -13.12 9.07
C LEU A 184 2.82 -13.82 9.40
N LEU A 185 2.76 -15.03 9.96
CA LEU A 185 3.96 -15.82 10.28
C LEU A 185 4.83 -16.06 9.03
N ARG A 186 4.21 -16.44 7.91
CA ARG A 186 4.92 -16.65 6.64
C ARG A 186 5.55 -15.36 6.12
N ILE A 187 4.86 -14.22 6.25
CA ILE A 187 5.38 -12.91 5.83
C ILE A 187 6.57 -12.52 6.71
N VAL A 188 6.47 -12.66 8.04
CA VAL A 188 7.58 -12.38 8.96
C VAL A 188 8.81 -13.21 8.63
N GLN A 189 8.65 -14.52 8.43
CA GLN A 189 9.74 -15.40 8.03
C GLN A 189 10.36 -14.98 6.70
N TYR A 190 9.53 -14.63 5.71
CA TYR A 190 10.00 -14.15 4.41
C TYR A 190 10.82 -12.87 4.52
N ILE A 191 10.35 -11.91 5.32
CA ILE A 191 11.08 -10.66 5.56
C ILE A 191 12.43 -10.97 6.24
N GLN A 192 12.45 -11.81 7.28
CA GLN A 192 13.67 -12.15 8.01
C GLN A 192 14.71 -12.86 7.13
N MET A 193 14.28 -13.68 6.18
CA MET A 193 15.18 -14.42 5.26
C MET A 193 15.74 -13.56 4.13
N ASN A 194 15.14 -12.39 3.84
CA ASN A 194 15.50 -11.54 2.70
C ASN A 194 16.03 -10.14 3.10
N ARG A 195 16.30 -9.95 4.37
CA ARG A 195 16.94 -8.74 4.92
C ARG A 195 18.41 -8.62 4.55
#